data_7aecc61bfb0a56856f56600016a0dd65
#
_entry.id   7aecc61bfb0a56856f56600016a0dd65
#
_cell.length_a   1.000
_cell.length_b   1.000
_cell.length_c   1.000
_cell.angle_alpha   90.00
_cell.angle_beta   90.00
_cell.angle_gamma   90.00
#
_symmetry.space_group_name_H-M   'P 1'
#
loop_
_entity.id
_entity.type
_entity.pdbx_description
1 polymer ?
#
loop_
_entity_poly.entity_id
_entity_poly.type
_entity_poly.pdbx_seq_one_letter_code
_entity_poly.pdbx_strand_id
1 'polypeptide(L)'
;IAMIRSIPNIVFMQPKDEAEFVHMLRTMNHYQNGPTVIRYPRGCGAGTPVPAKAEILPIGKAEVLQAGQDVTLVSLGTMIGIARETASLLEARGYTVTLINARFIKPLDDECIRRHAARSRVVCTFEDHSISGGFNSAVLESLETGDVKTPVEAIAWPDQFIEHGSESILRKKYGLTAEAALQKIIPHLNS
;
A
#
# COMPACT_ATOMS: atom_id res chain seq x y z
N ILE A 1 4.89 -11.73 -0.90
CA ILE A 1 3.63 -11.33 -1.58
C ILE A 1 3.52 -12.11 -2.89
N ALA A 2 4.51 -12.04 -3.76
CA ALA A 2 4.49 -12.59 -5.12
C ALA A 2 3.96 -14.03 -5.22
N MET A 3 4.51 -14.94 -4.42
CA MET A 3 4.10 -16.37 -4.43
C MET A 3 2.67 -16.59 -3.96
N ILE A 4 2.21 -15.86 -2.96
CA ILE A 4 0.88 -16.06 -2.37
C ILE A 4 -0.20 -15.47 -3.25
N ARG A 5 0.02 -14.28 -3.84
CA ARG A 5 -1.00 -13.65 -4.67
C ARG A 5 -1.32 -14.41 -5.96
N SER A 6 -0.46 -15.34 -6.41
CA SER A 6 -0.73 -16.21 -7.55
C SER A 6 -1.74 -17.33 -7.27
N ILE A 7 -1.99 -17.65 -5.99
CA ILE A 7 -2.93 -18.72 -5.59
C ILE A 7 -4.36 -18.30 -5.93
N PRO A 8 -5.14 -19.12 -6.67
CA PRO A 8 -6.54 -18.81 -6.97
C PRO A 8 -7.41 -18.70 -5.71
N ASN A 9 -8.43 -17.84 -5.74
CA ASN A 9 -9.47 -17.70 -4.71
C ASN A 9 -8.98 -17.37 -3.30
N ILE A 10 -7.71 -16.95 -3.13
CA ILE A 10 -7.17 -16.57 -1.84
C ILE A 10 -7.58 -15.12 -1.49
N VAL A 11 -7.93 -14.88 -0.23
CA VAL A 11 -8.03 -13.54 0.32
C VAL A 11 -6.73 -13.23 1.05
N PHE A 12 -5.99 -12.23 0.57
CA PHE A 12 -4.68 -11.87 1.09
C PHE A 12 -4.66 -10.43 1.59
N MET A 13 -4.46 -10.26 2.89
CA MET A 13 -4.58 -9.00 3.63
C MET A 13 -3.25 -8.60 4.26
N GLN A 14 -3.05 -7.29 4.45
CA GLN A 14 -1.94 -6.76 5.24
C GLN A 14 -2.40 -5.51 6.01
N PRO A 15 -2.46 -5.57 7.35
CA PRO A 15 -2.94 -4.47 8.18
C PRO A 15 -1.92 -3.33 8.26
N LYS A 16 -2.41 -2.09 8.34
CA LYS A 16 -1.59 -0.89 8.55
C LYS A 16 -1.14 -0.72 10.01
N ASP A 17 -1.94 -1.24 10.95
CA ASP A 17 -1.74 -1.09 12.40
C ASP A 17 -2.40 -2.24 13.18
N GLU A 18 -2.29 -2.21 14.52
CA GLU A 18 -2.83 -3.23 15.42
C GLU A 18 -4.36 -3.26 15.42
N ALA A 19 -5.01 -2.12 15.30
CA ALA A 19 -6.47 -2.03 15.25
C ALA A 19 -7.01 -2.73 13.99
N GLU A 20 -6.42 -2.45 12.84
CA GLU A 20 -6.80 -3.09 11.58
C GLU A 20 -6.47 -4.59 11.57
N PHE A 21 -5.37 -4.99 12.24
CA PHE A 21 -5.03 -6.41 12.40
C PHE A 21 -6.14 -7.18 13.11
N VAL A 22 -6.71 -6.63 14.19
CA VAL A 22 -7.84 -7.26 14.91
C VAL A 22 -9.09 -7.35 14.03
N HIS A 23 -9.37 -6.33 13.22
CA HIS A 23 -10.46 -6.37 12.23
C HIS A 23 -10.21 -7.45 11.17
N MET A 24 -8.98 -7.57 10.68
CA MET A 24 -8.61 -8.60 9.69
C MET A 24 -8.70 -10.01 10.27
N LEU A 25 -8.28 -10.23 11.52
CA LEU A 25 -8.47 -11.54 12.21
C LEU A 25 -9.96 -11.90 12.31
N ARG A 26 -10.81 -10.93 12.66
CA ARG A 26 -12.26 -11.14 12.69
C ARG A 26 -12.80 -11.47 11.31
N THR A 27 -12.34 -10.76 10.28
CA THR A 27 -12.73 -10.99 8.89
C THR A 27 -12.31 -12.38 8.41
N MET A 28 -11.06 -12.78 8.67
CA MET A 28 -10.52 -14.10 8.36
C MET A 28 -11.38 -15.22 8.99
N ASN A 29 -11.71 -15.09 10.26
CA ASN A 29 -12.50 -16.10 10.97
C ASN A 29 -13.96 -16.19 10.46
N HIS A 30 -14.47 -15.10 9.89
CA HIS A 30 -15.83 -15.05 9.35
C HIS A 30 -15.92 -15.55 7.90
N TYR A 31 -14.84 -15.43 7.12
CA TYR A 31 -14.83 -15.76 5.71
C TYR A 31 -14.82 -17.27 5.49
N GLN A 32 -15.81 -17.81 4.70
CA GLN A 32 -16.01 -19.23 4.50
C GLN A 32 -15.81 -19.68 3.04
N ASN A 33 -15.49 -18.72 2.12
CA ASN A 33 -15.50 -19.01 0.67
C ASN A 33 -14.11 -19.31 0.09
N GLY A 34 -13.11 -19.62 0.95
CA GLY A 34 -11.77 -19.95 0.50
C GLY A 34 -10.69 -19.67 1.52
N PRO A 35 -9.43 -19.89 1.16
CA PRO A 35 -8.30 -19.63 2.04
C PRO A 35 -8.10 -18.13 2.27
N THR A 36 -7.63 -17.80 3.47
CA THR A 36 -7.29 -16.42 3.86
C THR A 36 -5.87 -16.35 4.40
N VAL A 37 -5.16 -15.26 4.12
CA VAL A 37 -3.82 -14.99 4.62
C VAL A 37 -3.74 -13.56 5.12
N ILE A 38 -3.11 -13.37 6.28
CA ILE A 38 -2.73 -12.06 6.79
C ILE A 38 -1.21 -12.00 6.88
N ARG A 39 -0.60 -11.02 6.20
CA ARG A 39 0.81 -10.71 6.35
C ARG A 39 0.96 -9.57 7.35
N TYR A 40 1.79 -9.73 8.36
CA TYR A 40 2.11 -8.69 9.33
C TYR A 40 3.62 -8.68 9.62
N PRO A 41 4.19 -7.53 10.04
CA PRO A 41 5.62 -7.42 10.28
C PRO A 41 6.05 -8.18 11.54
N ARG A 42 7.32 -8.52 11.60
CA ARG A 42 7.99 -8.92 12.84
C ARG A 42 8.50 -7.67 13.54
N GLY A 43 8.01 -7.37 14.73
CA GLY A 43 8.42 -6.17 15.49
C GLY A 43 7.33 -5.68 16.43
N CYS A 44 7.59 -4.53 17.05
CA CYS A 44 6.57 -3.83 17.83
C CYS A 44 5.62 -3.10 16.89
N GLY A 45 4.33 -3.04 17.27
CA GLY A 45 3.35 -2.23 16.59
C GLY A 45 3.55 -0.73 16.84
N ALA A 46 2.76 0.07 16.16
CA ALA A 46 2.77 1.53 16.29
C ALA A 46 2.16 2.04 17.62
N GLY A 47 1.57 1.13 18.42
CA GLY A 47 0.86 1.48 19.66
C GLY A 47 -0.56 1.98 19.42
N THR A 48 -1.15 1.63 18.28
CA THR A 48 -2.54 1.99 17.98
C THR A 48 -3.48 1.27 18.93
N PRO A 49 -4.41 1.98 19.60
CA PRO A 49 -5.36 1.36 20.52
C PRO A 49 -6.18 0.27 19.84
N VAL A 50 -6.20 -0.91 20.45
CA VAL A 50 -6.99 -2.04 19.95
C VAL A 50 -8.47 -1.78 20.23
N PRO A 51 -9.36 -1.90 19.23
CA PRO A 51 -10.77 -1.64 19.41
C PRO A 51 -11.42 -2.68 20.35
N ALA A 52 -12.33 -2.24 21.20
CA ALA A 52 -13.07 -3.12 22.10
C ALA A 52 -13.94 -4.16 21.34
N LYS A 53 -14.33 -3.83 20.11
CA LYS A 53 -15.10 -4.70 19.22
C LYS A 53 -14.45 -4.75 17.85
N ALA A 54 -14.05 -5.95 17.43
CA ALA A 54 -13.59 -6.18 16.10
C ALA A 54 -14.75 -6.08 15.08
N GLU A 55 -14.48 -5.51 13.92
CA GLU A 55 -15.40 -5.43 12.78
C GLU A 55 -14.99 -6.40 11.67
N ILE A 56 -15.95 -6.78 10.83
CA ILE A 56 -15.68 -7.54 9.62
C ILE A 56 -15.47 -6.54 8.50
N LEU A 57 -14.29 -6.57 7.90
CA LEU A 57 -13.95 -5.69 6.77
C LEU A 57 -14.59 -6.24 5.49
N PRO A 58 -15.18 -5.39 4.64
CA PRO A 58 -15.61 -5.79 3.31
C PRO A 58 -14.41 -6.29 2.49
N ILE A 59 -14.49 -7.54 2.01
CA ILE A 59 -13.41 -8.17 1.25
C ILE A 59 -13.08 -7.36 -0.01
N GLY A 60 -11.80 -7.11 -0.24
CA GLY A 60 -11.32 -6.38 -1.41
C GLY A 60 -11.68 -4.89 -1.40
N LYS A 61 -11.97 -4.30 -0.23
CA LYS A 61 -12.23 -2.86 -0.13
C LYS A 61 -11.11 -2.13 0.60
N ALA A 62 -10.53 -1.17 -0.13
CA ALA A 62 -9.54 -0.24 0.38
C ALA A 62 -10.17 0.84 1.29
N GLU A 63 -9.33 1.56 2.00
CA GLU A 63 -9.72 2.71 2.82
C GLU A 63 -9.07 3.97 2.27
N VAL A 64 -9.87 4.94 1.85
CA VAL A 64 -9.37 6.28 1.47
C VAL A 64 -9.19 7.09 2.75
N LEU A 65 -7.95 7.30 3.14
CA LEU A 65 -7.59 8.05 4.35
C LEU A 65 -7.62 9.55 4.13
N GLN A 66 -7.36 9.97 2.89
CA GLN A 66 -7.33 11.36 2.46
C GLN A 66 -7.67 11.42 0.98
N ALA A 67 -8.36 12.48 0.55
CA ALA A 67 -8.73 12.70 -0.83
C ALA A 67 -8.05 13.96 -1.41
N GLY A 68 -7.46 13.83 -2.60
CA GLY A 68 -6.83 14.87 -3.39
C GLY A 68 -6.91 14.57 -4.88
N GLN A 69 -6.18 15.31 -5.72
CA GLN A 69 -6.25 15.16 -7.18
C GLN A 69 -4.90 15.14 -7.89
N ASP A 70 -3.83 15.71 -7.29
CA ASP A 70 -2.53 15.78 -7.99
C ASP A 70 -1.76 14.46 -7.93
N VAL A 71 -1.77 13.79 -6.78
CA VAL A 71 -1.02 12.56 -6.53
C VAL A 71 -1.90 11.53 -5.83
N THR A 72 -1.82 10.27 -6.27
CA THR A 72 -2.41 9.14 -5.55
C THR A 72 -1.32 8.28 -4.93
N LEU A 73 -1.29 8.19 -3.61
CA LEU A 73 -0.43 7.30 -2.84
C LEU A 73 -1.23 6.06 -2.43
N VAL A 74 -0.77 4.87 -2.84
CA VAL A 74 -1.43 3.60 -2.51
C VAL A 74 -0.48 2.78 -1.65
N SER A 75 -0.81 2.66 -0.38
CA SER A 75 0.07 2.02 0.60
C SER A 75 -0.47 0.69 1.10
N LEU A 76 0.43 -0.23 1.36
CA LEU A 76 0.13 -1.54 1.93
C LEU A 76 0.81 -1.70 3.29
N GLY A 77 0.02 -2.06 4.30
CA GLY A 77 0.50 -2.38 5.62
C GLY A 77 1.25 -1.23 6.31
N THR A 78 2.32 -1.55 7.02
CA THR A 78 3.09 -0.57 7.82
C THR A 78 3.77 0.53 7.00
N MET A 79 3.83 0.37 5.67
CA MET A 79 4.35 1.43 4.80
C MET A 79 3.46 2.68 4.78
N ILE A 80 2.28 2.60 5.39
CA ILE A 80 1.37 3.75 5.56
C ILE A 80 2.04 4.93 6.29
N GLY A 81 2.98 4.67 7.19
CA GLY A 81 3.73 5.71 7.88
C GLY A 81 4.54 6.56 6.90
N ILE A 82 5.31 5.91 6.03
CA ILE A 82 6.12 6.58 4.98
C ILE A 82 5.20 7.29 3.97
N ALA A 83 4.08 6.67 3.59
CA ALA A 83 3.13 7.29 2.67
C ALA A 83 2.48 8.56 3.27
N ARG A 84 2.15 8.57 4.57
CA ARG A 84 1.65 9.78 5.28
C ARG A 84 2.69 10.90 5.30
N GLU A 85 3.94 10.58 5.62
CA GLU A 85 5.03 11.53 5.59
C GLU A 85 5.25 12.09 4.18
N THR A 86 5.20 11.24 3.15
CA THR A 86 5.25 11.65 1.74
C THR A 86 4.11 12.61 1.40
N ALA A 87 2.88 12.31 1.84
CA ALA A 87 1.73 13.18 1.63
C ALA A 87 1.97 14.57 2.25
N SER A 88 2.44 14.62 3.51
CA SER A 88 2.76 15.89 4.18
C SER A 88 3.84 16.70 3.45
N LEU A 89 4.87 16.05 2.90
CA LEU A 89 5.92 16.70 2.12
C LEU A 89 5.41 17.27 0.78
N LEU A 90 4.45 16.60 0.15
CA LEU A 90 3.80 17.07 -1.08
C LEU A 90 2.85 18.24 -0.78
N GLU A 91 2.05 18.15 0.28
CA GLU A 91 1.13 19.21 0.70
C GLU A 91 1.87 20.51 1.09
N ALA A 92 3.01 20.37 1.76
CA ALA A 92 3.88 21.52 2.06
C ALA A 92 4.40 22.23 0.80
N ARG A 93 4.29 21.59 -0.38
CA ARG A 93 4.61 22.14 -1.70
C ARG A 93 3.38 22.58 -2.51
N GLY A 94 2.20 22.51 -1.91
CA GLY A 94 0.93 22.96 -2.50
C GLY A 94 0.21 21.91 -3.35
N TYR A 95 0.65 20.64 -3.35
CA TYR A 95 -0.03 19.57 -4.07
C TYR A 95 -1.10 18.90 -3.21
N THR A 96 -2.20 18.52 -3.83
CA THR A 96 -3.28 17.76 -3.19
C THR A 96 -3.06 16.26 -3.36
N VAL A 97 -3.19 15.49 -2.27
CA VAL A 97 -2.83 14.08 -2.23
C VAL A 97 -4.02 13.21 -1.87
N THR A 98 -4.28 12.19 -2.67
CA THR A 98 -5.10 11.05 -2.27
C THR A 98 -4.21 10.02 -1.60
N LEU A 99 -4.55 9.61 -0.37
CA LEU A 99 -3.86 8.54 0.36
C LEU A 99 -4.82 7.37 0.57
N ILE A 100 -4.45 6.21 0.03
CA ILE A 100 -5.22 4.97 0.07
C ILE A 100 -4.45 3.92 0.89
N ASN A 101 -5.09 3.37 1.92
CA ASN A 101 -4.68 2.13 2.55
C ASN A 101 -5.34 0.97 1.80
N ALA A 102 -4.55 0.18 1.10
CA ALA A 102 -5.06 -0.88 0.23
C ALA A 102 -5.72 -2.03 1.00
N ARG A 103 -5.29 -2.33 2.22
CA ARG A 103 -5.77 -3.42 3.06
C ARG A 103 -5.58 -4.82 2.44
N PHE A 104 -6.03 -4.98 1.19
CA PHE A 104 -6.05 -6.25 0.46
C PHE A 104 -5.07 -6.21 -0.69
N ILE A 105 -4.24 -7.26 -0.76
CA ILE A 105 -3.39 -7.52 -1.92
C ILE A 105 -4.21 -8.31 -2.96
N LYS A 106 -5.11 -9.17 -2.46
CA LYS A 106 -6.03 -9.97 -3.28
C LYS A 106 -7.31 -10.31 -2.48
N PRO A 107 -8.51 -10.03 -3.04
CA PRO A 107 -8.70 -9.21 -4.22
C PRO A 107 -8.32 -7.75 -3.96
N LEU A 108 -7.80 -7.07 -4.97
CA LEU A 108 -7.50 -5.64 -4.92
C LEU A 108 -8.80 -4.83 -5.09
N ASP A 109 -8.88 -3.64 -4.50
CA ASP A 109 -9.96 -2.69 -4.80
C ASP A 109 -9.66 -1.93 -6.10
N ASP A 110 -9.81 -2.64 -7.21
CA ASP A 110 -9.53 -2.11 -8.55
C ASP A 110 -10.30 -0.83 -8.84
N GLU A 111 -11.57 -0.80 -8.47
CA GLU A 111 -12.44 0.36 -8.70
C GLU A 111 -11.93 1.61 -7.98
N CYS A 112 -11.61 1.47 -6.69
CA CYS A 112 -11.08 2.57 -5.89
C CYS A 112 -9.76 3.09 -6.46
N ILE A 113 -8.81 2.19 -6.73
CA ILE A 113 -7.48 2.56 -7.21
C ILE A 113 -7.55 3.22 -8.58
N ARG A 114 -8.25 2.61 -9.54
CA ARG A 114 -8.41 3.15 -10.90
C ARG A 114 -9.08 4.53 -10.91
N ARG A 115 -10.15 4.69 -10.12
CA ARG A 115 -10.87 5.97 -10.02
C ARG A 115 -9.98 7.11 -9.54
N HIS A 116 -9.12 6.87 -8.55
CA HIS A 116 -8.22 7.90 -8.04
C HIS A 116 -7.01 8.08 -8.95
N ALA A 117 -6.43 7.01 -9.46
CA ALA A 117 -5.32 7.06 -10.42
C ALA A 117 -5.66 7.87 -11.67
N ALA A 118 -6.84 7.65 -12.26
CA ALA A 118 -7.29 8.35 -13.47
C ALA A 118 -7.44 9.88 -13.32
N ARG A 119 -7.47 10.37 -12.08
CA ARG A 119 -7.59 11.82 -11.77
C ARG A 119 -6.27 12.43 -11.34
N SER A 120 -5.24 11.62 -11.15
CA SER A 120 -3.94 12.04 -10.64
C SER A 120 -2.92 12.14 -11.77
N ARG A 121 -1.90 12.96 -11.57
CA ARG A 121 -0.76 13.10 -12.48
C ARG A 121 0.23 11.95 -12.34
N VAL A 122 0.27 11.34 -11.15
CA VAL A 122 1.14 10.20 -10.82
C VAL A 122 0.52 9.36 -9.70
N VAL A 123 0.74 8.06 -9.75
CA VAL A 123 0.48 7.12 -8.65
C VAL A 123 1.81 6.73 -8.02
N CYS A 124 1.88 6.63 -6.68
CA CYS A 124 3.04 6.04 -6.01
C CYS A 124 2.58 4.92 -5.08
N THR A 125 3.13 3.73 -5.27
CA THR A 125 2.85 2.55 -4.44
C THR A 125 3.89 2.39 -3.34
N PHE A 126 3.45 1.92 -2.16
CA PHE A 126 4.33 1.67 -1.02
C PHE A 126 4.13 0.26 -0.51
N GLU A 127 5.18 -0.57 -0.58
CA GLU A 127 5.15 -1.95 -0.09
C GLU A 127 6.46 -2.34 0.59
N ASP A 128 6.35 -3.18 1.61
CA ASP A 128 7.48 -3.81 2.29
C ASP A 128 7.74 -5.21 1.69
N HIS A 129 8.02 -5.24 0.40
CA HIS A 129 8.32 -6.44 -0.38
C HIS A 129 9.25 -6.08 -1.55
N SER A 130 9.84 -7.08 -2.21
CA SER A 130 10.56 -6.86 -3.47
C SER A 130 9.64 -6.22 -4.52
N ILE A 131 10.18 -5.29 -5.29
CA ILE A 131 9.45 -4.60 -6.36
C ILE A 131 8.89 -5.57 -7.41
N SER A 132 9.58 -6.71 -7.62
CA SER A 132 9.19 -7.72 -8.61
C SER A 132 8.05 -8.61 -8.11
N GLY A 133 6.91 -8.62 -8.81
CA GLY A 133 5.76 -9.48 -8.53
C GLY A 133 4.98 -9.14 -7.27
N GLY A 134 5.31 -8.05 -6.57
CA GLY A 134 4.71 -7.60 -5.33
C GLY A 134 3.37 -6.89 -5.48
N PHE A 135 3.07 -6.01 -4.54
CA PHE A 135 1.86 -5.20 -4.53
C PHE A 135 1.84 -4.17 -5.66
N ASN A 136 2.99 -3.54 -5.95
CA ASN A 136 3.12 -2.65 -7.10
C ASN A 136 2.70 -3.33 -8.41
N SER A 137 3.13 -4.58 -8.63
CA SER A 137 2.73 -5.35 -9.81
C SER A 137 1.22 -5.55 -9.88
N ALA A 138 0.56 -5.81 -8.75
CA ALA A 138 -0.90 -5.94 -8.71
C ALA A 138 -1.60 -4.62 -9.07
N VAL A 139 -1.09 -3.48 -8.61
CA VAL A 139 -1.61 -2.16 -8.98
C VAL A 139 -1.41 -1.89 -10.47
N LEU A 140 -0.23 -2.16 -11.04
CA LEU A 140 0.03 -2.01 -12.46
C LEU A 140 -0.89 -2.87 -13.33
N GLU A 141 -1.09 -4.14 -12.96
CA GLU A 141 -2.03 -5.06 -13.62
C GLU A 141 -3.47 -4.50 -13.58
N SER A 142 -3.87 -3.95 -12.44
CA SER A 142 -5.16 -3.30 -12.28
C SER A 142 -5.31 -2.10 -13.22
N LEU A 143 -4.36 -1.17 -13.21
CA LEU A 143 -4.42 0.04 -14.03
C LEU A 143 -4.44 -0.29 -15.53
N GLU A 144 -3.60 -1.23 -15.97
CA GLU A 144 -3.57 -1.68 -17.37
C GLU A 144 -4.90 -2.30 -17.80
N THR A 145 -5.48 -3.19 -16.96
CA THR A 145 -6.80 -3.78 -17.25
C THR A 145 -7.92 -2.73 -17.32
N GLY A 146 -7.79 -1.64 -16.58
CA GLY A 146 -8.73 -0.52 -16.59
C GLY A 146 -8.43 0.58 -17.61
N ASP A 147 -7.42 0.40 -18.47
CA ASP A 147 -6.93 1.39 -19.43
C ASP A 147 -6.56 2.75 -18.79
N VAL A 148 -6.07 2.73 -17.56
CA VAL A 148 -5.58 3.92 -16.86
C VAL A 148 -4.09 4.08 -17.13
N LYS A 149 -3.70 5.17 -17.79
CA LYS A 149 -2.31 5.40 -18.27
C LYS A 149 -1.49 6.33 -17.35
N THR A 150 -1.97 6.60 -16.16
CA THR A 150 -1.25 7.41 -15.17
C THR A 150 0.08 6.76 -14.81
N PRO A 151 1.20 7.49 -14.85
CA PRO A 151 2.52 6.99 -14.45
C PRO A 151 2.52 6.43 -13.03
N VAL A 152 3.27 5.35 -12.82
CA VAL A 152 3.36 4.69 -11.51
C VAL A 152 4.80 4.64 -11.04
N GLU A 153 5.06 5.20 -9.88
CA GLU A 153 6.31 5.05 -9.13
C GLU A 153 6.12 4.04 -7.98
N ALA A 154 7.21 3.41 -7.58
CA ALA A 154 7.16 2.43 -6.51
C ALA A 154 8.23 2.69 -5.44
N ILE A 155 7.83 2.56 -4.18
CA ILE A 155 8.69 2.49 -3.01
C ILE A 155 8.61 1.05 -2.47
N ALA A 156 9.63 0.28 -2.78
CA ALA A 156 9.73 -1.14 -2.50
C ALA A 156 11.19 -1.56 -2.39
N TRP A 157 11.46 -2.73 -1.84
CA TRP A 157 12.81 -3.29 -1.85
C TRP A 157 13.26 -3.63 -3.27
N PRO A 158 14.51 -3.32 -3.65
CA PRO A 158 15.03 -3.69 -4.96
C PRO A 158 15.09 -5.22 -5.12
N ASP A 159 15.12 -5.68 -6.37
CA ASP A 159 15.23 -7.10 -6.71
C ASP A 159 16.67 -7.61 -6.53
N GLN A 160 17.10 -7.70 -5.27
CA GLN A 160 18.40 -8.20 -4.85
C GLN A 160 18.36 -8.70 -3.41
N PHE A 161 19.38 -9.47 -3.01
CA PHE A 161 19.55 -9.85 -1.61
C PHE A 161 19.90 -8.62 -0.76
N ILE A 162 19.09 -8.37 0.27
CA ILE A 162 19.34 -7.29 1.23
C ILE A 162 20.22 -7.85 2.35
N GLU A 163 21.30 -7.14 2.68
CA GLU A 163 22.18 -7.51 3.77
C GLU A 163 21.50 -7.48 5.14
N HIS A 164 22.10 -8.12 6.12
CA HIS A 164 21.62 -8.04 7.50
C HIS A 164 21.89 -6.66 8.09
N GLY A 165 20.89 -6.09 8.78
CA GLY A 165 21.02 -4.79 9.41
C GLY A 165 19.73 -4.31 10.08
N SER A 166 19.82 -3.17 10.71
CA SER A 166 18.66 -2.47 11.27
C SER A 166 17.72 -2.03 10.14
N GLU A 167 16.42 -2.30 10.30
CA GLU A 167 15.40 -1.99 9.30
C GLU A 167 15.42 -0.50 8.90
N SER A 168 15.57 0.40 9.86
CA SER A 168 15.61 1.85 9.61
C SER A 168 16.81 2.27 8.75
N ILE A 169 17.99 1.66 9.00
CA ILE A 169 19.20 1.92 8.21
C ILE A 169 19.03 1.39 6.80
N LEU A 170 18.51 0.15 6.67
CA LEU A 170 18.31 -0.48 5.36
C LEU A 170 17.25 0.26 4.55
N ARG A 171 16.13 0.65 5.14
CA ARG A 171 15.10 1.47 4.46
C ARG A 171 15.70 2.76 3.91
N LYS A 172 16.50 3.47 4.71
CA LYS A 172 17.18 4.69 4.25
C LYS A 172 18.17 4.39 3.12
N LYS A 173 18.99 3.34 3.24
CA LYS A 173 19.97 2.94 2.23
C LYS A 173 19.34 2.61 0.88
N TYR A 174 18.21 1.92 0.91
CA TYR A 174 17.50 1.44 -0.30
C TYR A 174 16.36 2.35 -0.75
N GLY A 175 16.21 3.52 -0.16
CA GLY A 175 15.24 4.50 -0.61
C GLY A 175 13.78 4.20 -0.27
N LEU A 176 13.53 3.40 0.78
CA LEU A 176 12.17 3.22 1.31
C LEU A 176 11.87 4.33 2.32
N THR A 177 11.90 5.58 1.87
CA THR A 177 11.69 6.79 2.68
C THR A 177 10.76 7.77 1.96
N ALA A 178 10.22 8.73 2.72
CA ALA A 178 9.35 9.77 2.17
C ALA A 178 10.10 10.71 1.22
N GLU A 179 11.36 11.02 1.50
CA GLU A 179 12.20 11.85 0.63
C GLU A 179 12.47 11.18 -0.72
N ALA A 180 12.76 9.86 -0.71
CA ALA A 180 12.96 9.11 -1.93
C ALA A 180 11.68 9.03 -2.77
N ALA A 181 10.53 8.85 -2.12
CA ALA A 181 9.23 8.91 -2.78
C ALA A 181 8.99 10.27 -3.42
N LEU A 182 9.25 11.35 -2.68
CA LEU A 182 9.12 12.70 -3.18
C LEU A 182 10.00 12.96 -4.41
N GLN A 183 11.27 12.51 -4.39
CA GLN A 183 12.18 12.65 -5.53
C GLN A 183 11.68 11.95 -6.80
N LYS A 184 11.00 10.81 -6.66
CA LYS A 184 10.39 10.10 -7.78
C LYS A 184 9.11 10.77 -8.29
N ILE A 185 8.30 11.32 -7.40
CA ILE A 185 6.99 11.92 -7.71
C ILE A 185 7.13 13.29 -8.37
N ILE A 186 8.01 14.17 -7.88
CA ILE A 186 8.12 15.57 -8.32
C ILE A 186 8.33 15.74 -9.83
N PRO A 187 9.14 14.92 -10.53
CA PRO A 187 9.27 15.06 -11.99
C PRO A 187 7.96 15.00 -12.76
N HIS A 188 7.01 14.18 -12.30
CA HIS A 188 5.68 14.04 -12.92
C HIS A 188 4.74 15.23 -12.64
N LEU A 189 5.07 16.06 -11.65
CA LEU A 189 4.26 17.23 -11.26
C LEU A 189 4.73 18.53 -11.91
N ASN A 190 5.93 18.53 -12.47
CA ASN A 190 6.52 19.69 -13.14
C ASN A 190 6.40 19.65 -14.67
N SER A 191 5.82 18.56 -15.19
CA SER A 191 5.58 18.34 -16.62
C SER A 191 4.25 18.90 -17.09
#